data_73d7d6f12c8131296cc3ca7b01bdb0c3
#
_entry.id   73d7d6f12c8131296cc3ca7b01bdb0c3
#
_cell.length_a   1.000
_cell.length_b   1.000
_cell.length_c   1.000
_cell.angle_alpha   90.00
_cell.angle_beta   90.00
_cell.angle_gamma   90.00
#
_symmetry.space_group_name_H-M   'P 1'
#
loop_
_entity.id
_entity.type
_entity.pdbx_description
1 polymer ?
#
loop_
_entity_poly.entity_id
_entity_poly.type
_entity_poly.pdbx_seq_one_letter_code
_entity_poly.pdbx_strand_id
1 'polypeptide(L)'
;MTKPTNQGAMTLQERALFLPEGLFVIAGEQEKLLFAERVKRSLPLSTSEQPQVNEPVEEYEEEAYHLSYEGGFKKKILVLFMGAELEAPLKVFLLKILGAVECTAQDIALTSEIALKEAGSAGIQSLDPEKIIAFGKIDLPIPLSKKNLYEIISEDDKELLFADSLEELIQDTDLKRKLWNSLQSLFNIKQKK
;
A
#
# COMPACT_ATOMS: atom_id res chain seq x y z
N MET A 1 -20.33 17.75 -48.20
CA MET A 1 -20.87 18.56 -47.06
C MET A 1 -21.53 17.61 -46.09
N THR A 2 -20.81 17.12 -45.12
CA THR A 2 -21.27 16.18 -44.08
C THR A 2 -21.34 16.97 -42.76
N LYS A 3 -22.53 17.01 -42.17
CA LYS A 3 -22.81 17.65 -40.88
C LYS A 3 -22.16 16.82 -39.75
N PRO A 4 -21.59 17.45 -38.70
CA PRO A 4 -21.17 16.74 -37.51
C PRO A 4 -22.39 16.36 -36.66
N THR A 5 -22.50 15.08 -36.33
CA THR A 5 -23.47 14.52 -35.40
C THR A 5 -23.14 14.98 -33.99
N ASN A 6 -24.00 15.81 -33.44
CA ASN A 6 -23.97 16.22 -32.04
C ASN A 6 -24.36 15.02 -31.17
N GLN A 7 -23.40 14.37 -30.50
CA GLN A 7 -23.67 13.39 -29.46
C GLN A 7 -24.16 14.13 -28.22
N GLY A 8 -25.46 14.29 -28.10
CA GLY A 8 -26.13 14.86 -26.94
C GLY A 8 -25.78 14.07 -25.67
N ALA A 9 -25.30 14.76 -24.65
CA ALA A 9 -25.12 14.20 -23.32
C ALA A 9 -26.47 13.67 -22.82
N MET A 10 -26.55 12.38 -22.52
CA MET A 10 -27.73 11.73 -21.96
C MET A 10 -28.18 12.44 -20.68
N THR A 11 -29.47 12.74 -20.61
CA THR A 11 -30.08 13.34 -19.42
C THR A 11 -30.13 12.32 -18.27
N LEU A 12 -30.26 12.81 -17.03
CA LEU A 12 -30.40 11.95 -15.83
C LEU A 12 -31.59 10.99 -15.92
N GLN A 13 -32.68 11.40 -16.60
CA GLN A 13 -33.86 10.56 -16.84
C GLN A 13 -33.58 9.43 -17.84
N GLU A 14 -32.79 9.67 -18.86
CA GLU A 14 -32.38 8.63 -19.82
C GLU A 14 -31.41 7.62 -19.21
N ARG A 15 -30.55 8.05 -18.26
CA ARG A 15 -29.67 7.15 -17.51
C ARG A 15 -30.42 6.25 -16.53
N ALA A 16 -31.51 6.73 -15.95
CA ALA A 16 -32.36 5.95 -15.03
C ALA A 16 -33.04 4.76 -15.72
N LEU A 17 -33.25 4.80 -17.04
CA LEU A 17 -33.83 3.72 -17.82
C LEU A 17 -32.88 2.53 -18.04
N PHE A 18 -31.56 2.73 -17.87
CA PHE A 18 -30.54 1.69 -18.08
C PHE A 18 -30.01 1.08 -16.78
N LEU A 19 -30.44 1.56 -15.60
CA LEU A 19 -30.02 1.04 -14.31
C LEU A 19 -31.21 0.34 -13.63
N PRO A 20 -31.23 -1.00 -13.57
CA PRO A 20 -32.33 -1.77 -12.97
C PRO A 20 -32.38 -1.69 -11.44
N GLU A 21 -31.37 -1.13 -10.79
CA GLU A 21 -31.30 -0.95 -9.34
C GLU A 21 -31.35 0.52 -8.99
N GLY A 22 -32.27 0.89 -8.07
CA GLY A 22 -32.62 2.27 -7.75
C GLY A 22 -31.43 3.17 -7.42
N LEU A 23 -31.39 4.34 -8.02
CA LEU A 23 -30.43 5.40 -7.70
C LEU A 23 -30.70 5.89 -6.26
N PHE A 24 -29.78 5.60 -5.36
CA PHE A 24 -29.78 6.20 -4.02
C PHE A 24 -29.15 7.59 -4.12
N VAL A 25 -29.97 8.61 -3.94
CA VAL A 25 -29.51 9.99 -3.79
C VAL A 25 -29.23 10.24 -2.31
N ILE A 26 -28.00 10.54 -1.96
CA ILE A 26 -27.58 10.87 -0.60
C ILE A 26 -28.16 12.24 -0.24
N ALA A 27 -28.79 12.36 0.95
CA ALA A 27 -29.37 13.60 1.42
C ALA A 27 -28.29 14.70 1.48
N GLY A 28 -28.46 15.79 0.72
CA GLY A 28 -27.49 16.89 0.57
C GLY A 28 -26.89 17.04 -0.84
N GLU A 29 -26.90 16.01 -1.67
CA GLU A 29 -26.41 16.13 -3.06
C GLU A 29 -27.43 16.78 -4.00
N GLN A 30 -28.72 16.70 -3.70
CA GLN A 30 -29.77 17.34 -4.52
C GLN A 30 -29.60 18.86 -4.59
N GLU A 31 -29.23 19.49 -3.50
CA GLU A 31 -29.01 20.94 -3.47
C GLU A 31 -27.79 21.36 -4.27
N LYS A 32 -26.71 20.58 -4.23
CA LYS A 32 -25.49 20.84 -5.01
C LYS A 32 -25.73 20.71 -6.52
N LEU A 33 -26.51 19.72 -6.94
CA LEU A 33 -26.86 19.51 -8.35
C LEU A 33 -27.79 20.61 -8.90
N LEU A 34 -28.79 21.01 -8.11
CA LEU A 34 -29.71 22.09 -8.47
C LEU A 34 -29.00 23.46 -8.48
N PHE A 35 -28.04 23.68 -7.59
CA PHE A 35 -27.24 24.90 -7.57
C PHE A 35 -26.31 24.98 -8.80
N ALA A 36 -25.67 23.90 -9.19
CA ALA A 36 -24.81 23.83 -10.37
C ALA A 36 -25.58 24.08 -11.67
N GLU A 37 -26.84 23.64 -11.76
CA GLU A 37 -27.69 23.86 -12.94
C GLU A 37 -28.24 25.31 -13.00
N ARG A 38 -28.46 25.92 -11.84
CA ARG A 38 -28.91 27.33 -11.71
C ARG A 38 -27.80 28.30 -12.11
N VAL A 39 -26.55 28.03 -11.74
CA VAL A 39 -25.38 28.84 -12.07
C VAL A 39 -25.08 28.81 -13.57
N LYS A 40 -25.31 27.68 -14.26
CA LYS A 40 -25.13 27.56 -15.71
C LYS A 40 -26.16 28.37 -16.53
N ARG A 41 -27.31 28.73 -15.95
CA ARG A 41 -28.37 29.48 -16.65
C ARG A 41 -28.29 31.01 -16.49
N SER A 42 -27.43 31.54 -15.64
CA SER A 42 -27.42 32.97 -15.27
C SER A 42 -26.13 33.71 -15.57
N LEU A 43 -25.40 33.38 -16.63
CA LEU A 43 -24.23 34.17 -17.05
C LEU A 43 -24.57 35.03 -18.28
N PRO A 44 -24.68 36.37 -18.14
CA PRO A 44 -24.34 37.30 -19.22
C PRO A 44 -22.84 37.60 -19.15
N LEU A 45 -22.21 37.62 -20.32
CA LEU A 45 -20.82 38.06 -20.51
C LEU A 45 -20.63 39.51 -20.03
N SER A 46 -19.68 39.76 -19.13
CA SER A 46 -18.83 40.96 -19.16
C SER A 46 -17.72 40.88 -18.10
N THR A 47 -16.49 40.88 -18.59
CA THR A 47 -15.29 41.66 -18.23
C THR A 47 -14.98 41.96 -16.75
N SER A 48 -13.77 41.48 -16.37
CA SER A 48 -12.80 42.04 -15.41
C SER A 48 -13.27 42.32 -13.98
N GLU A 49 -12.66 41.61 -13.12
CA GLU A 49 -11.99 41.94 -11.85
C GLU A 49 -12.08 40.76 -10.88
N GLN A 50 -10.92 40.23 -10.53
CA GLN A 50 -10.78 39.16 -9.53
C GLN A 50 -11.04 39.73 -8.14
N PRO A 51 -11.95 39.15 -7.36
CA PRO A 51 -11.77 39.05 -5.94
C PRO A 51 -11.19 37.67 -5.63
N GLN A 52 -10.04 37.66 -4.98
CA GLN A 52 -9.53 36.47 -4.30
C GLN A 52 -10.53 36.08 -3.21
N VAL A 53 -11.40 35.14 -3.50
CA VAL A 53 -12.11 34.40 -2.49
C VAL A 53 -11.15 33.30 -2.06
N ASN A 54 -10.54 33.49 -0.88
CA ASN A 54 -9.99 32.39 -0.11
C ASN A 54 -11.17 31.49 0.31
N GLU A 55 -11.58 30.60 -0.56
CA GLU A 55 -12.28 29.39 -0.11
C GLU A 55 -11.25 28.58 0.69
N PRO A 56 -11.58 28.15 1.92
CA PRO A 56 -10.79 27.13 2.56
C PRO A 56 -10.83 25.93 1.60
N VAL A 57 -9.72 25.62 0.98
CA VAL A 57 -9.50 24.30 0.41
C VAL A 57 -9.60 23.40 1.63
N GLU A 58 -10.77 22.75 1.82
CA GLU A 58 -10.82 21.54 2.61
C GLU A 58 -9.85 20.61 1.87
N GLU A 59 -8.60 20.67 2.29
CA GLU A 59 -7.63 19.62 2.09
C GLU A 59 -8.31 18.38 2.65
N TYR A 60 -8.95 17.61 1.77
CA TYR A 60 -9.20 16.22 2.06
C TYR A 60 -7.80 15.67 2.30
N GLU A 61 -7.37 15.63 3.57
CA GLU A 61 -6.31 14.76 3.98
C GLU A 61 -6.76 13.39 3.47
N GLU A 62 -6.22 12.98 2.30
CA GLU A 62 -6.12 11.58 2.00
C GLU A 62 -5.50 11.02 3.27
N GLU A 63 -6.28 10.31 4.06
CA GLU A 63 -5.77 9.56 5.20
C GLU A 63 -4.69 8.67 4.58
N ALA A 64 -3.48 9.19 4.58
CA ALA A 64 -2.33 8.47 4.08
C ALA A 64 -2.24 7.27 5.02
N TYR A 65 -2.63 6.10 4.51
CA TYR A 65 -2.54 4.84 5.21
C TYR A 65 -1.07 4.57 5.51
N HIS A 66 -0.57 5.20 6.58
CA HIS A 66 0.80 5.04 7.00
C HIS A 66 0.95 3.70 7.70
N LEU A 67 1.73 2.82 7.10
CA LEU A 67 2.17 1.62 7.78
C LEU A 67 3.09 2.03 8.93
N SER A 68 2.68 1.73 10.16
CA SER A 68 3.51 1.96 11.35
C SER A 68 4.67 0.96 11.36
N TYR A 69 5.90 1.45 11.47
CA TYR A 69 7.10 0.61 11.52
C TYR A 69 8.19 1.19 12.40
N GLU A 70 9.10 0.35 12.84
CA GLU A 70 10.36 0.73 13.51
C GLU A 70 11.53 0.65 12.53
N GLY A 71 12.47 1.61 12.60
CA GLY A 71 13.69 1.61 11.79
C GLY A 71 13.81 2.82 10.89
N GLY A 72 14.83 2.82 10.03
CA GLY A 72 15.15 3.96 9.16
C GLY A 72 14.80 3.79 7.69
N PHE A 73 14.46 2.58 7.27
CA PHE A 73 14.05 2.19 5.91
C PHE A 73 15.00 2.64 4.78
N LYS A 74 16.29 2.78 5.06
CA LYS A 74 17.27 3.32 4.08
C LYS A 74 17.49 2.43 2.86
N LYS A 75 17.38 1.11 3.02
CA LYS A 75 17.56 0.12 1.93
C LYS A 75 16.23 -0.40 1.37
N LYS A 76 15.11 0.25 1.68
CA LYS A 76 13.76 -0.14 1.22
C LYS A 76 13.41 -1.60 1.51
N ILE A 77 13.82 -2.11 2.67
CA ILE A 77 13.57 -3.46 3.12
C ILE A 77 12.47 -3.43 4.16
N LEU A 78 11.35 -4.07 3.87
CA LEU A 78 10.25 -4.28 4.81
C LEU A 78 10.40 -5.64 5.48
N VAL A 79 10.43 -5.67 6.80
CA VAL A 79 10.48 -6.89 7.61
C VAL A 79 9.21 -7.01 8.41
N LEU A 80 8.52 -8.12 8.22
CA LEU A 80 7.25 -8.43 8.85
C LEU A 80 7.41 -9.56 9.86
N PHE A 81 6.82 -9.42 11.02
CA PHE A 81 6.76 -10.48 12.02
C PHE A 81 5.32 -10.74 12.48
N MET A 82 5.06 -11.96 12.92
CA MET A 82 3.76 -12.39 13.41
C MET A 82 3.49 -11.84 14.82
N GLY A 83 2.27 -11.39 15.09
CA GLY A 83 1.85 -10.83 16.39
C GLY A 83 1.86 -9.31 16.41
N ALA A 84 1.65 -8.74 17.62
CA ALA A 84 1.60 -7.29 17.84
C ALA A 84 2.97 -6.69 18.19
N GLU A 85 3.71 -7.39 19.03
CA GLU A 85 5.02 -6.95 19.51
C GLU A 85 6.04 -8.08 19.37
N LEU A 86 7.29 -7.70 19.10
CA LEU A 86 8.39 -8.63 19.02
C LEU A 86 9.16 -8.65 20.35
N GLU A 87 9.19 -9.81 21.00
CA GLU A 87 9.92 -10.00 22.24
C GLU A 87 11.40 -9.64 22.10
N ALA A 88 12.00 -9.08 23.15
CA ALA A 88 13.38 -8.63 23.12
C ALA A 88 14.40 -9.70 22.65
N PRO A 89 14.31 -10.98 23.06
CA PRO A 89 15.20 -12.04 22.56
C PRO A 89 15.07 -12.27 21.05
N LEU A 90 13.84 -12.25 20.53
CA LEU A 90 13.57 -12.44 19.10
C LEU A 90 14.05 -11.23 18.28
N LYS A 91 13.88 -10.02 18.81
CA LYS A 91 14.41 -8.79 18.19
C LYS A 91 15.94 -8.82 18.08
N VAL A 92 16.63 -9.25 19.13
CA VAL A 92 18.10 -9.42 19.11
C VAL A 92 18.51 -10.48 18.10
N PHE A 93 17.77 -11.59 18.03
CA PHE A 93 18.01 -12.66 17.06
C PHE A 93 17.81 -12.16 15.62
N LEU A 94 16.72 -11.45 15.35
CA LEU A 94 16.45 -10.86 14.05
C LEU A 94 17.56 -9.89 13.62
N LEU A 95 17.99 -8.99 14.52
CA LEU A 95 19.06 -8.05 14.22
C LEU A 95 20.41 -8.75 13.94
N LYS A 96 20.68 -9.92 14.56
CA LYS A 96 21.84 -10.74 14.24
C LYS A 96 21.76 -11.34 12.84
N ILE A 97 20.58 -11.83 12.44
CA ILE A 97 20.33 -12.34 11.09
C ILE A 97 20.56 -11.24 10.05
N LEU A 98 19.98 -10.06 10.29
CA LEU A 98 20.13 -8.92 9.39
C LEU A 98 21.56 -8.40 9.33
N GLY A 99 22.26 -8.38 10.46
CA GLY A 99 23.67 -8.03 10.53
C GLY A 99 24.56 -8.94 9.70
N ALA A 100 24.22 -10.22 9.56
CA ALA A 100 24.95 -11.16 8.73
C ALA A 100 24.82 -10.89 7.21
N VAL A 101 23.78 -10.14 6.80
CA VAL A 101 23.57 -9.64 5.43
C VAL A 101 23.87 -8.14 5.30
N GLU A 102 24.69 -7.61 6.19
CA GLU A 102 25.13 -6.21 6.21
C GLU A 102 23.96 -5.20 6.28
N CYS A 103 22.89 -5.59 6.97
CA CYS A 103 21.74 -4.73 7.24
C CYS A 103 21.67 -4.36 8.73
N THR A 104 21.37 -3.11 8.98
CA THR A 104 21.17 -2.55 10.33
C THR A 104 19.69 -2.20 10.54
N ALA A 105 19.30 -1.88 11.77
CA ALA A 105 17.93 -1.39 12.05
C ALA A 105 17.59 -0.11 11.28
N GLN A 106 18.59 0.68 10.85
CA GLN A 106 18.38 1.89 10.05
C GLN A 106 18.08 1.58 8.56
N ASP A 107 18.40 0.37 8.10
CA ASP A 107 18.23 -0.02 6.72
C ASP A 107 16.87 -0.63 6.42
N ILE A 108 16.14 -1.03 7.46
CA ILE A 108 14.87 -1.75 7.38
C ILE A 108 13.69 -0.93 7.94
N ALA A 109 12.49 -1.30 7.55
CA ALA A 109 11.25 -1.01 8.25
C ALA A 109 10.76 -2.32 8.89
N LEU A 110 10.73 -2.39 10.21
CA LEU A 110 10.22 -3.52 10.97
C LEU A 110 8.79 -3.24 11.40
N THR A 111 7.85 -4.08 11.00
CA THR A 111 6.43 -3.90 11.32
C THR A 111 5.74 -5.22 11.65
N SER A 112 4.67 -5.14 12.41
CA SER A 112 3.87 -6.29 12.81
C SER A 112 2.82 -6.66 11.76
N GLU A 113 2.38 -7.90 11.79
CA GLU A 113 1.24 -8.38 10.99
C GLU A 113 -0.04 -7.56 11.28
N ILE A 114 -0.22 -7.11 12.53
CA ILE A 114 -1.40 -6.35 12.95
C ILE A 114 -1.38 -4.97 12.31
N ALA A 115 -0.28 -4.24 12.41
CA ALA A 115 -0.12 -2.94 11.77
C ALA A 115 -0.27 -3.02 10.24
N LEU A 116 0.20 -4.13 9.64
CA LEU A 116 0.00 -4.39 8.22
C LEU A 116 -1.48 -4.59 7.87
N LYS A 117 -2.23 -5.32 8.67
CA LYS A 117 -3.67 -5.53 8.46
C LYS A 117 -4.46 -4.23 8.56
N GLU A 118 -4.09 -3.35 9.48
CA GLU A 118 -4.71 -2.03 9.65
C GLU A 118 -4.41 -1.10 8.47
N ALA A 119 -3.16 -1.06 8.00
CA ALA A 119 -2.75 -0.23 6.88
C ALA A 119 -3.19 -0.80 5.50
N GLY A 120 -3.42 -2.10 5.41
CA GLY A 120 -3.80 -2.79 4.19
C GLY A 120 -2.77 -2.71 3.06
N SER A 121 -3.23 -2.88 1.82
CA SER A 121 -2.36 -2.78 0.63
C SER A 121 -1.83 -1.37 0.41
N ALA A 122 -2.61 -0.36 0.76
CA ALA A 122 -2.23 1.04 0.62
C ALA A 122 -0.99 1.38 1.47
N GLY A 123 -0.85 0.81 2.67
CA GLY A 123 0.32 0.99 3.52
C GLY A 123 1.62 0.46 2.89
N ILE A 124 1.56 -0.71 2.24
CA ILE A 124 2.73 -1.25 1.51
C ILE A 124 3.05 -0.42 0.26
N GLN A 125 2.02 0.01 -0.47
CA GLN A 125 2.19 0.83 -1.67
C GLN A 125 2.79 2.19 -1.34
N SER A 126 2.32 2.83 -0.26
CA SER A 126 2.85 4.12 0.21
C SER A 126 4.32 4.01 0.66
N LEU A 127 4.69 2.91 1.29
CA LEU A 127 6.07 2.67 1.74
C LEU A 127 6.99 2.31 0.57
N ASP A 128 6.46 1.66 -0.46
CA ASP A 128 7.15 1.19 -1.66
C ASP A 128 8.47 0.45 -1.39
N PRO A 129 8.42 -0.70 -0.69
CA PRO A 129 9.60 -1.50 -0.42
C PRO A 129 10.06 -2.24 -1.68
N GLU A 130 11.39 -2.36 -1.86
CA GLU A 130 12.01 -3.20 -2.90
C GLU A 130 12.12 -4.66 -2.46
N LYS A 131 12.30 -4.89 -1.14
CA LYS A 131 12.40 -6.24 -0.57
C LYS A 131 11.45 -6.39 0.61
N ILE A 132 10.76 -7.52 0.64
CA ILE A 132 9.83 -7.87 1.74
C ILE A 132 10.24 -9.21 2.32
N ILE A 133 10.50 -9.26 3.62
CA ILE A 133 10.82 -10.49 4.35
C ILE A 133 9.73 -10.71 5.39
N ALA A 134 8.99 -11.80 5.27
CA ALA A 134 7.89 -12.14 6.16
C ALA A 134 8.24 -13.36 7.02
N PHE A 135 8.26 -13.18 8.33
CA PHE A 135 8.49 -14.23 9.32
C PHE A 135 7.18 -14.75 9.91
N GLY A 136 6.83 -15.99 9.60
CA GLY A 136 5.59 -16.63 10.01
C GLY A 136 4.53 -16.67 8.91
N LYS A 137 3.33 -17.14 9.28
CA LYS A 137 2.20 -17.27 8.35
C LYS A 137 1.47 -15.94 8.18
N ILE A 138 2.13 -14.98 7.55
CA ILE A 138 1.58 -13.65 7.31
C ILE A 138 0.93 -13.62 5.92
N ASP A 139 -0.30 -13.13 5.85
CA ASP A 139 -0.97 -12.89 4.58
C ASP A 139 -0.73 -11.45 4.15
N LEU A 140 0.02 -11.30 3.06
CA LEU A 140 0.28 -10.01 2.46
C LEU A 140 -0.94 -9.57 1.62
N PRO A 141 -1.37 -8.32 1.73
CA PRO A 141 -2.43 -7.77 0.89
C PRO A 141 -1.93 -7.42 -0.52
N ILE A 142 -1.15 -8.33 -1.12
CA ILE A 142 -0.57 -8.24 -2.47
C ILE A 142 -0.94 -9.54 -3.20
N PRO A 143 -1.40 -9.48 -4.46
CA PRO A 143 -1.65 -10.68 -5.24
C PRO A 143 -0.33 -11.42 -5.47
N LEU A 144 -0.24 -12.66 -5.00
CA LEU A 144 0.93 -13.49 -5.16
C LEU A 144 0.59 -14.72 -5.99
N SER A 145 1.39 -15.01 -7.00
CA SER A 145 1.22 -16.18 -7.87
C SER A 145 1.44 -17.49 -7.10
N LYS A 146 2.40 -17.51 -6.17
CA LYS A 146 2.74 -18.63 -5.30
C LYS A 146 3.33 -18.12 -3.99
N LYS A 147 3.11 -18.87 -2.90
CA LYS A 147 3.70 -18.60 -1.59
C LYS A 147 4.45 -19.82 -1.12
N ASN A 148 5.74 -19.87 -1.42
CA ASN A 148 6.64 -20.94 -0.98
C ASN A 148 7.60 -20.39 0.08
N LEU A 149 7.81 -21.15 1.16
CA LEU A 149 8.80 -20.80 2.18
C LEU A 149 10.22 -20.95 1.62
N TYR A 150 11.09 -19.99 1.96
CA TYR A 150 12.51 -19.96 1.60
C TYR A 150 12.80 -19.82 0.09
N GLU A 151 11.80 -19.53 -0.72
CA GLU A 151 11.97 -19.17 -2.13
C GLU A 151 11.80 -17.67 -2.33
N ILE A 152 12.61 -17.10 -3.20
CA ILE A 152 12.47 -15.68 -3.57
C ILE A 152 11.40 -15.59 -4.65
N ILE A 153 10.39 -14.79 -4.38
CA ILE A 153 9.30 -14.48 -5.30
C ILE A 153 9.53 -13.07 -5.81
N SER A 154 9.63 -12.91 -7.11
CA SER A 154 9.76 -11.59 -7.74
C SER A 154 8.44 -11.24 -8.42
N GLU A 155 7.78 -10.19 -7.95
CA GLU A 155 6.54 -9.64 -8.50
C GLU A 155 6.58 -8.11 -8.45
N ASP A 156 6.20 -7.46 -9.53
CA ASP A 156 6.10 -5.99 -9.64
C ASP A 156 7.34 -5.24 -9.14
N ASP A 157 8.53 -5.68 -9.58
CA ASP A 157 9.84 -5.15 -9.17
C ASP A 157 10.14 -5.29 -7.66
N LYS A 158 9.38 -6.10 -6.93
CA LYS A 158 9.56 -6.41 -5.53
C LYS A 158 10.05 -7.85 -5.35
N GLU A 159 11.01 -8.02 -4.46
CA GLU A 159 11.51 -9.36 -4.07
C GLU A 159 10.94 -9.74 -2.70
N LEU A 160 10.23 -10.85 -2.64
CA LEU A 160 9.57 -11.34 -1.44
C LEU A 160 10.20 -12.64 -0.96
N LEU A 161 10.41 -12.75 0.33
CA LEU A 161 10.90 -13.96 0.99
C LEU A 161 10.00 -14.28 2.19
N PHE A 162 9.43 -15.48 2.18
CA PHE A 162 8.68 -16.02 3.32
C PHE A 162 9.52 -17.04 4.08
N ALA A 163 9.52 -16.95 5.40
CA ALA A 163 10.21 -17.85 6.29
C ALA A 163 9.28 -18.29 7.44
N ASP A 164 9.69 -19.32 8.17
CA ASP A 164 9.00 -19.71 9.41
C ASP A 164 9.09 -18.59 10.47
N SER A 165 8.32 -18.71 11.53
CA SER A 165 8.30 -17.72 12.61
C SER A 165 9.67 -17.59 13.29
N LEU A 166 9.95 -16.44 13.89
CA LEU A 166 11.23 -16.22 14.58
C LEU A 166 11.41 -17.16 15.77
N GLU A 167 10.29 -17.57 16.40
CA GLU A 167 10.26 -18.54 17.49
C GLU A 167 10.68 -19.94 17.03
N GLU A 168 10.24 -20.38 15.86
CA GLU A 168 10.64 -21.64 15.25
C GLU A 168 12.10 -21.58 14.77
N LEU A 169 12.45 -20.49 14.12
CA LEU A 169 13.82 -20.26 13.62
C LEU A 169 14.87 -20.26 14.75
N ILE A 170 14.59 -19.69 15.92
CA ILE A 170 15.56 -19.64 17.01
C ILE A 170 15.84 -21.04 17.61
N GLN A 171 14.91 -21.98 17.45
CA GLN A 171 15.01 -23.35 18.00
C GLN A 171 15.62 -24.32 17.00
N ASP A 172 15.40 -24.15 15.69
CA ASP A 172 15.77 -25.10 14.66
C ASP A 172 16.97 -24.60 13.82
N THR A 173 18.04 -25.38 13.82
CA THR A 173 19.27 -25.07 13.06
C THR A 173 19.10 -25.28 11.55
N ASP A 174 18.26 -26.23 11.13
CA ASP A 174 18.04 -26.49 9.71
C ASP A 174 17.20 -25.40 9.07
N LEU A 175 16.21 -24.85 9.81
CA LEU A 175 15.45 -23.68 9.39
C LEU A 175 16.35 -22.44 9.28
N LYS A 176 17.26 -22.24 10.24
CA LYS A 176 18.28 -21.16 10.13
C LYS A 176 19.15 -21.29 8.89
N ARG A 177 19.56 -22.51 8.54
CA ARG A 177 20.38 -22.78 7.36
C ARG A 177 19.60 -22.48 6.07
N LYS A 178 18.33 -22.90 5.98
CA LYS A 178 17.46 -22.58 4.85
C LYS A 178 17.30 -21.08 4.68
N LEU A 179 16.96 -20.38 5.78
CA LEU A 179 16.84 -18.94 5.79
C LEU A 179 18.13 -18.26 5.33
N TRP A 180 19.28 -18.69 5.83
CA TRP A 180 20.57 -18.13 5.45
C TRP A 180 20.85 -18.25 3.94
N ASN A 181 20.59 -19.41 3.35
CA ASN A 181 20.76 -19.63 1.91
C ASN A 181 19.85 -18.71 1.09
N SER A 182 18.61 -18.53 1.52
CA SER A 182 17.65 -17.63 0.85
C SER A 182 18.06 -16.17 0.99
N LEU A 183 18.51 -15.75 2.17
CA LEU A 183 19.00 -14.38 2.39
C LEU A 183 20.25 -14.08 1.56
N GLN A 184 21.19 -15.03 1.44
CA GLN A 184 22.36 -14.87 0.57
C GLN A 184 21.97 -14.63 -0.88
N SER A 185 20.94 -15.33 -1.35
CA SER A 185 20.40 -15.16 -2.71
C SER A 185 19.67 -13.81 -2.85
N LEU A 186 18.84 -13.43 -1.87
CA LEU A 186 18.07 -12.18 -1.86
C LEU A 186 18.97 -10.93 -1.84
N PHE A 187 20.10 -11.01 -1.11
CA PHE A 187 21.08 -9.92 -0.98
C PHE A 187 22.28 -10.06 -1.91
N ASN A 188 22.26 -11.04 -2.83
CA ASN A 188 23.37 -11.31 -3.76
C ASN A 188 24.74 -11.42 -3.08
N ILE A 189 24.78 -11.98 -1.87
CA ILE A 189 26.03 -12.17 -1.12
C ILE A 189 26.79 -13.34 -1.71
N LYS A 190 27.87 -13.04 -2.44
CA LYS A 190 28.75 -14.09 -2.98
C LYS A 190 29.39 -14.84 -1.83
N GLN A 191 29.20 -16.17 -1.79
CA GLN A 191 29.95 -17.01 -0.87
C GLN A 191 31.46 -16.82 -1.19
N LYS A 192 32.20 -16.27 -0.23
CA LYS A 192 33.68 -16.38 -0.30
C LYS A 192 34.01 -17.86 -0.15
N LYS A 193 34.42 -18.48 -1.28
CA LYS A 193 35.05 -19.79 -1.27
C LYS A 193 36.37 -19.76 -0.51
#